data_427e0362d2f3647eff8ea23949e2eb63
#
_entry.id   427e0362d2f3647eff8ea23949e2eb63
#
_cell.length_a   1.000
_cell.length_b   1.000
_cell.length_c   1.000
_cell.angle_alpha   90.00
_cell.angle_beta   90.00
_cell.angle_gamma   90.00
#
_symmetry.space_group_name_H-M   'P 1'
#
loop_
_entity.id
_entity.type
_entity.pdbx_description
1 polymer ?
#
loop_
_entity_poly.entity_id
_entity_poly.type
_entity_poly.pdbx_seq_one_letter_code
_entity_poly.pdbx_strand_id
1 'polypeptide(L)'
;GESYTSTGDDENALRVDGAAVTLDGVTVDKSAGAASNAGDGDFYGMNATLLAMNGATVTIKNATVTSSAQNGNGVFSYGGGTTSASNLVVETSGNSSAAIRSARGGGTVNVSGGAYTSNGYNSPAVYSTADITVKNANLTANNSEALVIEGENSITLEDCYVTGNMSDTKGTSSSENVHNVMIYQSMSGDADVGTSVFSMTGGSLVGSSGDMFYITNTHCLLTLSGVNI
;
A
#
# COMPACT_ATOMS: atom_id res chain seq x y z
N GLY A 1 10.36 20.48 -11.51
CA GLY A 1 9.09 20.06 -10.90
C GLY A 1 8.98 20.63 -9.50
N GLU A 2 7.76 20.75 -9.00
CA GLU A 2 7.54 21.19 -7.61
C GLU A 2 7.90 20.07 -6.64
N SER A 3 8.31 20.45 -5.43
CA SER A 3 8.64 19.52 -4.35
C SER A 3 7.82 19.83 -3.10
N TYR A 4 7.26 18.80 -2.50
CA TYR A 4 6.52 18.85 -1.26
C TYR A 4 7.26 17.98 -0.24
N THR A 5 7.67 18.56 0.88
CA THR A 5 8.51 17.86 1.87
C THR A 5 7.97 18.05 3.28
N SER A 6 8.20 17.05 4.13
CA SER A 6 7.89 17.13 5.55
C SER A 6 8.92 16.32 6.36
N THR A 7 9.24 16.80 7.55
CA THR A 7 10.16 16.17 8.51
C THR A 7 9.60 16.08 9.93
N GLY A 8 8.42 16.68 10.17
CA GLY A 8 7.79 16.70 11.49
C GLY A 8 6.97 15.46 11.79
N ASP A 9 6.77 15.20 13.08
CA ASP A 9 5.88 14.14 13.56
C ASP A 9 4.43 14.46 13.18
N ASP A 10 3.67 13.42 12.80
CA ASP A 10 2.24 13.51 12.47
C ASP A 10 1.93 14.44 11.27
N GLU A 11 2.90 14.73 10.45
CA GLU A 11 2.75 15.53 9.25
C GLU A 11 2.76 14.67 7.99
N ASN A 12 2.04 15.12 6.97
CA ASN A 12 2.13 14.58 5.61
C ASN A 12 2.94 15.54 4.75
N ALA A 13 3.75 15.04 3.83
CA ALA A 13 4.42 15.90 2.86
C ALA A 13 3.39 16.58 1.94
N LEU A 14 2.33 15.85 1.59
CA LEU A 14 1.16 16.41 0.90
C LEU A 14 -0.12 15.75 1.40
N ARG A 15 -1.04 16.55 1.93
CA ARG A 15 -2.37 16.10 2.39
C ARG A 15 -3.46 16.79 1.60
N VAL A 16 -4.36 16.00 1.01
CA VAL A 16 -5.52 16.49 0.27
C VAL A 16 -6.77 16.05 1.01
N ASP A 17 -7.48 17.02 1.58
CA ASP A 17 -8.63 16.82 2.45
C ASP A 17 -9.88 17.40 1.77
N GLY A 18 -10.78 16.54 1.30
CA GLY A 18 -12.04 16.94 0.69
C GLY A 18 -11.92 17.78 -0.59
N ALA A 19 -10.78 17.74 -1.26
CA ALA A 19 -10.49 18.55 -2.43
C ALA A 19 -10.06 17.70 -3.63
N ALA A 20 -9.97 18.32 -4.80
CA ALA A 20 -9.45 17.68 -6.01
C ALA A 20 -8.14 18.35 -6.43
N VAL A 21 -7.10 17.52 -6.68
CA VAL A 21 -5.76 17.97 -7.04
C VAL A 21 -5.24 17.15 -8.20
N THR A 22 -4.59 17.82 -9.16
CA THR A 22 -3.83 17.17 -10.24
C THR A 22 -2.36 17.58 -10.15
N LEU A 23 -1.47 16.59 -10.10
CA LEU A 23 -0.02 16.75 -9.95
C LEU A 23 0.70 16.04 -11.10
N ASP A 24 1.70 16.69 -11.68
CA ASP A 24 2.51 16.11 -12.77
C ASP A 24 3.98 16.47 -12.58
N GLY A 25 4.85 15.49 -12.58
CA GLY A 25 6.30 15.70 -12.47
C GLY A 25 6.78 16.22 -11.12
N VAL A 26 6.04 15.97 -10.04
CA VAL A 26 6.36 16.45 -8.70
C VAL A 26 7.22 15.46 -7.90
N THR A 27 7.89 15.95 -6.87
CA THR A 27 8.52 15.14 -5.83
C THR A 27 7.77 15.33 -4.51
N VAL A 28 7.42 14.23 -3.86
CA VAL A 28 6.78 14.23 -2.54
C VAL A 28 7.66 13.40 -1.60
N ASP A 29 8.22 14.03 -0.57
CA ASP A 29 9.21 13.38 0.29
C ASP A 29 8.92 13.58 1.77
N LYS A 30 8.91 12.48 2.51
CA LYS A 30 8.81 12.46 3.97
C LYS A 30 10.07 11.82 4.56
N SER A 31 11.06 12.63 4.82
CA SER A 31 12.41 12.15 5.18
C SER A 31 12.63 11.95 6.69
N ALA A 32 11.71 12.40 7.55
CA ALA A 32 11.79 12.23 8.99
C ALA A 32 10.42 12.37 9.65
N GLY A 33 10.39 12.23 10.97
CA GLY A 33 9.20 12.24 11.78
C GLY A 33 8.58 10.86 11.97
N ALA A 34 7.71 10.72 12.94
CA ALA A 34 6.98 9.49 13.22
C ALA A 34 5.53 9.81 13.56
N ALA A 35 4.63 8.86 13.38
CA ALA A 35 3.30 8.96 13.94
C ALA A 35 3.40 8.83 15.47
N SER A 36 2.85 9.78 16.20
CA SER A 36 2.82 9.75 17.67
C SER A 36 1.93 8.62 18.20
N ASN A 37 0.97 8.18 17.40
CA ASN A 37 0.15 7.00 17.61
C ASN A 37 0.23 6.11 16.37
N ALA A 38 0.77 4.90 16.52
CA ALA A 38 0.94 3.96 15.42
C ALA A 38 -0.40 3.57 14.78
N GLY A 39 -1.47 3.42 15.57
CA GLY A 39 -2.80 3.15 15.06
C GLY A 39 -3.33 4.27 14.16
N ASP A 40 -3.12 5.53 14.53
CA ASP A 40 -3.50 6.67 13.68
C ASP A 40 -2.67 6.71 12.39
N GLY A 41 -1.42 6.31 12.46
CA GLY A 41 -0.57 6.13 11.28
C GLY A 41 -1.11 5.07 10.33
N ASP A 42 -1.50 3.92 10.88
CA ASP A 42 -2.00 2.79 10.08
C ASP A 42 -3.43 3.04 9.53
N PHE A 43 -4.32 3.63 10.34
CA PHE A 43 -5.75 3.70 10.01
C PHE A 43 -6.19 5.03 9.39
N TYR A 44 -5.46 6.09 9.61
CA TYR A 44 -5.83 7.43 9.14
C TYR A 44 -4.72 8.13 8.36
N GLY A 45 -3.64 7.45 8.06
CA GLY A 45 -2.54 8.01 7.29
C GLY A 45 -1.79 9.14 7.99
N MET A 46 -1.83 9.19 9.32
CA MET A 46 -0.98 10.09 10.08
C MET A 46 0.48 9.79 9.75
N ASN A 47 1.24 10.81 9.38
CA ASN A 47 2.64 10.69 8.94
C ASN A 47 2.86 10.04 7.57
N ALA A 48 1.83 9.74 6.80
CA ALA A 48 1.96 9.28 5.42
C ALA A 48 2.56 10.37 4.52
N THR A 49 3.21 9.97 3.45
CA THR A 49 3.86 10.88 2.51
C THR A 49 2.84 11.65 1.67
N LEU A 50 1.98 10.94 0.95
CA LEU A 50 0.88 11.49 0.17
C LEU A 50 -0.44 10.92 0.71
N LEU A 51 -1.31 11.79 1.20
CA LEU A 51 -2.58 11.41 1.80
C LEU A 51 -3.77 12.03 1.08
N ALA A 52 -4.73 11.18 0.66
CA ALA A 52 -6.05 11.58 0.18
C ALA A 52 -7.12 11.15 1.20
N MET A 53 -7.92 12.09 1.68
CA MET A 53 -8.91 11.85 2.74
C MET A 53 -10.19 12.65 2.54
N ASN A 54 -11.25 12.22 3.23
CA ASN A 54 -12.55 12.90 3.22
C ASN A 54 -13.12 13.13 1.82
N GLY A 55 -13.14 12.07 1.00
CA GLY A 55 -13.66 12.15 -0.36
C GLY A 55 -12.79 12.93 -1.34
N ALA A 56 -11.53 13.21 -1.00
CA ALA A 56 -10.60 13.86 -1.91
C ALA A 56 -10.36 13.06 -3.19
N THR A 57 -10.03 13.73 -4.27
CA THR A 57 -9.60 13.12 -5.53
C THR A 57 -8.21 13.63 -5.87
N VAL A 58 -7.22 12.73 -5.88
CA VAL A 58 -5.84 13.02 -6.25
C VAL A 58 -5.52 12.31 -7.57
N THR A 59 -5.09 13.08 -8.56
CA THR A 59 -4.53 12.57 -9.80
C THR A 59 -3.04 12.93 -9.83
N ILE A 60 -2.16 11.96 -9.87
CA ILE A 60 -0.71 12.18 -9.82
C ILE A 60 -0.01 11.37 -10.90
N LYS A 61 0.89 12.02 -11.66
CA LYS A 61 1.60 11.42 -12.79
C LYS A 61 3.08 11.78 -12.77
N ASN A 62 3.89 10.85 -13.27
CA ASN A 62 5.32 11.09 -13.54
C ASN A 62 6.04 11.66 -12.31
N ALA A 63 5.73 11.15 -11.14
CA ALA A 63 6.17 11.70 -9.87
C ALA A 63 7.04 10.72 -9.10
N THR A 64 7.83 11.26 -8.18
CA THR A 64 8.60 10.49 -7.22
C THR A 64 8.01 10.71 -5.83
N VAL A 65 7.73 9.62 -5.11
CA VAL A 65 7.19 9.64 -3.75
C VAL A 65 8.13 8.82 -2.87
N THR A 66 8.79 9.46 -1.91
CA THR A 66 9.79 8.79 -1.07
C THR A 66 9.52 9.03 0.41
N SER A 67 9.82 8.04 1.23
CA SER A 67 9.77 8.18 2.68
C SER A 67 10.81 7.32 3.37
N SER A 68 11.47 7.88 4.38
CA SER A 68 12.30 7.14 5.35
C SER A 68 11.69 7.19 6.76
N ALA A 69 10.52 7.78 6.89
CA ALA A 69 9.84 7.95 8.18
C ALA A 69 9.09 6.69 8.62
N GLN A 70 8.94 6.52 9.92
CA GLN A 70 8.06 5.49 10.50
C GLN A 70 6.60 5.88 10.22
N ASN A 71 5.74 4.91 9.85
CA ASN A 71 4.40 5.17 9.33
C ASN A 71 4.37 6.14 8.14
N GLY A 72 5.49 6.25 7.44
CA GLY A 72 5.64 7.04 6.23
C GLY A 72 5.13 6.31 5.00
N ASN A 73 3.87 5.88 5.01
CA ASN A 73 3.26 5.25 3.87
C ASN A 73 3.40 6.13 2.62
N GLY A 74 3.63 5.54 1.46
CA GLY A 74 3.86 6.28 0.23
C GLY A 74 2.59 6.96 -0.27
N VAL A 75 1.73 6.21 -0.95
CA VAL A 75 0.42 6.66 -1.44
C VAL A 75 -0.66 6.07 -0.54
N PHE A 76 -1.42 6.94 0.11
CA PHE A 76 -2.40 6.52 1.14
C PHE A 76 -3.75 7.19 0.89
N SER A 77 -4.83 6.39 0.86
CA SER A 77 -6.21 6.88 0.75
C SER A 77 -7.08 6.32 1.84
N TYR A 78 -7.90 7.15 2.50
CA TYR A 78 -8.94 6.69 3.43
C TYR A 78 -10.14 7.64 3.44
N GLY A 79 -11.21 7.26 4.13
CA GLY A 79 -12.39 8.11 4.28
C GLY A 79 -13.02 8.50 2.94
N GLY A 80 -13.11 7.56 2.00
CA GLY A 80 -13.65 7.77 0.66
C GLY A 80 -12.73 8.55 -0.29
N GLY A 81 -11.48 8.81 0.08
CA GLY A 81 -10.49 9.40 -0.81
C GLY A 81 -10.17 8.47 -2.00
N THR A 82 -9.86 9.07 -3.13
CA THR A 82 -9.46 8.36 -4.35
C THR A 82 -8.14 8.91 -4.87
N THR A 83 -7.19 8.04 -5.13
CA THR A 83 -5.94 8.38 -5.81
C THR A 83 -5.82 7.62 -7.11
N SER A 84 -5.60 8.36 -8.21
CA SER A 84 -5.25 7.82 -9.53
C SER A 84 -3.80 8.18 -9.83
N ALA A 85 -2.94 7.17 -9.90
CA ALA A 85 -1.50 7.33 -10.06
C ALA A 85 -1.02 6.72 -11.37
N SER A 86 -0.16 7.43 -12.08
CA SER A 86 0.44 6.95 -13.34
C SER A 86 1.95 7.19 -13.35
N ASN A 87 2.70 6.14 -13.63
CA ASN A 87 4.16 6.21 -13.78
C ASN A 87 4.87 6.85 -12.58
N LEU A 88 4.54 6.42 -11.36
CA LEU A 88 5.25 6.85 -10.17
C LEU A 88 6.48 5.99 -9.91
N VAL A 89 7.46 6.58 -9.25
CA VAL A 89 8.50 5.86 -8.51
C VAL A 89 8.24 6.11 -7.04
N VAL A 90 7.82 5.07 -6.33
CA VAL A 90 7.52 5.13 -4.90
C VAL A 90 8.51 4.24 -4.16
N GLU A 91 9.15 4.80 -3.15
CA GLU A 91 10.06 4.05 -2.28
C GLU A 91 9.85 4.45 -0.82
N THR A 92 9.54 3.47 0.03
CA THR A 92 9.45 3.65 1.48
C THR A 92 10.50 2.78 2.16
N SER A 93 11.15 3.28 3.22
CA SER A 93 12.18 2.55 3.95
C SER A 93 11.94 2.46 5.45
N GLY A 94 11.00 3.21 5.99
CA GLY A 94 10.61 3.10 7.39
C GLY A 94 9.75 1.87 7.67
N ASN A 95 9.63 1.52 8.95
CA ASN A 95 8.71 0.46 9.38
C ASN A 95 7.26 0.95 9.29
N SER A 96 6.32 0.02 9.12
CA SER A 96 4.88 0.32 8.98
C SER A 96 4.60 1.36 7.88
N SER A 97 5.29 1.23 6.77
CA SER A 97 5.30 2.19 5.66
C SER A 97 5.09 1.47 4.34
N ALA A 98 3.84 1.09 4.05
CA ALA A 98 3.48 0.49 2.78
C ALA A 98 3.74 1.47 1.61
N ALA A 99 4.09 0.96 0.43
CA ALA A 99 4.23 1.81 -0.75
C ALA A 99 2.86 2.34 -1.22
N ILE A 100 1.83 1.48 -1.23
CA ILE A 100 0.44 1.81 -1.56
C ILE A 100 -0.45 1.27 -0.45
N ARG A 101 -1.30 2.12 0.13
CA ARG A 101 -2.20 1.71 1.22
C ARG A 101 -3.56 2.38 1.13
N SER A 102 -4.59 1.63 1.47
CA SER A 102 -5.90 2.16 1.85
C SER A 102 -6.23 1.78 3.28
N ALA A 103 -7.10 2.55 3.93
CA ALA A 103 -7.47 2.31 5.32
C ALA A 103 -8.93 2.70 5.59
N ARG A 104 -9.29 2.82 6.85
CA ARG A 104 -10.66 2.96 7.38
C ARG A 104 -11.55 3.92 6.61
N GLY A 105 -12.78 3.52 6.41
CA GLY A 105 -13.77 4.27 5.65
C GLY A 105 -13.61 4.14 4.14
N GLY A 106 -12.81 3.18 3.70
CA GLY A 106 -12.48 2.97 2.30
C GLY A 106 -11.55 4.02 1.73
N GLY A 107 -10.90 3.68 0.66
CA GLY A 107 -10.01 4.57 -0.07
C GLY A 107 -9.56 3.87 -1.34
N THR A 108 -10.06 4.32 -2.49
CA THR A 108 -9.73 3.70 -3.77
C THR A 108 -8.37 4.18 -4.26
N VAL A 109 -7.53 3.26 -4.73
CA VAL A 109 -6.28 3.58 -5.39
C VAL A 109 -6.23 2.86 -6.73
N ASN A 110 -6.06 3.63 -7.80
CA ASN A 110 -5.91 3.13 -9.16
C ASN A 110 -4.52 3.51 -9.68
N VAL A 111 -3.74 2.51 -10.05
CA VAL A 111 -2.35 2.69 -10.45
C VAL A 111 -2.13 2.14 -11.85
N SER A 112 -1.42 2.88 -12.70
CA SER A 112 -0.99 2.44 -14.03
C SER A 112 0.47 2.80 -14.26
N GLY A 113 1.31 1.79 -14.38
CA GLY A 113 2.74 1.97 -14.61
C GLY A 113 3.53 2.40 -13.37
N GLY A 114 4.83 2.29 -13.45
CA GLY A 114 5.74 2.70 -12.40
C GLY A 114 6.31 1.56 -11.56
N ALA A 115 7.05 1.95 -10.53
CA ALA A 115 7.68 1.04 -9.59
C ALA A 115 7.36 1.47 -8.15
N TYR A 116 6.96 0.51 -7.33
CA TYR A 116 6.48 0.72 -5.97
C TYR A 116 7.21 -0.25 -5.06
N THR A 117 8.10 0.27 -4.23
CA THR A 117 9.01 -0.51 -3.39
C THR A 117 8.87 -0.14 -1.93
N SER A 118 8.69 -1.12 -1.07
CA SER A 118 8.79 -0.99 0.38
C SER A 118 9.99 -1.77 0.90
N ASN A 119 10.78 -1.15 1.78
CA ASN A 119 12.00 -1.74 2.33
C ASN A 119 11.91 -2.05 3.83
N GLY A 120 10.94 -1.48 4.53
CA GLY A 120 10.78 -1.65 5.97
C GLY A 120 10.06 -2.93 6.39
N TYR A 121 10.08 -3.21 7.69
CA TYR A 121 9.23 -4.24 8.29
C TYR A 121 7.78 -3.75 8.37
N ASN A 122 6.83 -4.70 8.35
CA ASN A 122 5.40 -4.43 8.38
C ASN A 122 4.99 -3.40 7.30
N SER A 123 5.59 -3.52 6.13
CA SER A 123 5.51 -2.55 5.05
C SER A 123 5.27 -3.26 3.72
N PRO A 124 4.05 -3.72 3.45
CA PRO A 124 3.72 -4.33 2.16
C PRO A 124 3.92 -3.35 1.01
N ALA A 125 4.16 -3.85 -0.19
CA ALA A 125 4.09 -3.00 -1.38
C ALA A 125 2.66 -2.48 -1.57
N VAL A 126 1.65 -3.33 -1.32
CA VAL A 126 0.23 -2.95 -1.35
C VAL A 126 -0.50 -3.50 -0.13
N TYR A 127 -1.18 -2.63 0.59
CA TYR A 127 -2.10 -2.99 1.69
C TYR A 127 -3.49 -2.45 1.38
N SER A 128 -4.47 -3.35 1.22
CA SER A 128 -5.83 -2.97 0.84
C SER A 128 -6.87 -3.24 1.94
N THR A 129 -7.54 -2.18 2.36
CA THR A 129 -8.81 -2.22 3.08
C THR A 129 -9.91 -1.51 2.28
N ALA A 130 -9.82 -1.54 0.97
CA ALA A 130 -10.81 -1.02 0.03
C ALA A 130 -10.66 -1.75 -1.33
N ASP A 131 -10.65 -1.00 -2.42
CA ASP A 131 -10.41 -1.52 -3.76
C ASP A 131 -9.14 -0.88 -4.33
N ILE A 132 -8.09 -1.68 -4.49
CA ILE A 132 -6.84 -1.24 -5.10
C ILE A 132 -6.64 -2.00 -6.42
N THR A 133 -6.48 -1.24 -7.50
CA THR A 133 -6.21 -1.78 -8.83
C THR A 133 -4.85 -1.27 -9.31
N VAL A 134 -3.99 -2.19 -9.76
CA VAL A 134 -2.66 -1.86 -10.27
C VAL A 134 -2.45 -2.53 -11.62
N LYS A 135 -2.01 -1.75 -12.61
CA LYS A 135 -1.72 -2.23 -13.97
C LYS A 135 -0.32 -1.82 -14.41
N ASN A 136 0.34 -2.73 -15.11
CA ASN A 136 1.64 -2.48 -15.76
C ASN A 136 2.69 -1.89 -14.80
N ALA A 137 2.84 -2.46 -13.62
CA ALA A 137 3.72 -1.93 -12.59
C ALA A 137 4.61 -3.01 -11.96
N ASN A 138 5.71 -2.57 -11.36
CA ASN A 138 6.56 -3.38 -10.51
C ASN A 138 6.23 -3.11 -9.04
N LEU A 139 5.92 -4.16 -8.30
CA LEU A 139 5.57 -4.10 -6.88
C LEU A 139 6.56 -4.95 -6.10
N THR A 140 7.32 -4.36 -5.18
CA THR A 140 8.36 -5.06 -4.43
C THR A 140 8.29 -4.73 -2.95
N ALA A 141 8.27 -5.76 -2.10
CA ALA A 141 8.46 -5.62 -0.66
C ALA A 141 9.69 -6.42 -0.23
N ASN A 142 10.65 -5.76 0.43
CA ASN A 142 11.94 -6.36 0.74
C ASN A 142 12.03 -6.94 2.17
N ASN A 143 11.15 -6.55 3.08
CA ASN A 143 11.15 -7.06 4.45
C ASN A 143 9.74 -7.29 5.01
N SER A 144 8.78 -7.49 4.14
CA SER A 144 7.37 -7.66 4.49
C SER A 144 6.66 -8.50 3.43
N GLU A 145 5.40 -8.80 3.65
CA GLU A 145 4.53 -9.32 2.60
C GLU A 145 4.52 -8.37 1.42
N ALA A 146 4.44 -8.90 0.21
CA ALA A 146 4.30 -8.05 -0.98
C ALA A 146 2.90 -7.42 -1.04
N LEU A 147 1.86 -8.24 -0.78
CA LEU A 147 0.47 -7.83 -0.91
C LEU A 147 -0.32 -8.27 0.31
N VAL A 148 -1.19 -7.40 0.81
CA VAL A 148 -2.10 -7.69 1.93
C VAL A 148 -3.50 -7.21 1.61
N ILE A 149 -4.50 -8.07 1.83
CA ILE A 149 -5.92 -7.73 1.81
C ILE A 149 -6.50 -8.01 3.19
N GLU A 150 -7.21 -7.05 3.75
CA GLU A 150 -7.96 -7.24 5.00
C GLU A 150 -9.45 -7.14 4.76
N GLY A 151 -10.20 -8.19 5.17
CA GLY A 151 -11.64 -8.21 5.17
C GLY A 151 -12.29 -8.22 3.78
N GLU A 152 -13.51 -7.69 3.69
CA GLU A 152 -14.32 -7.60 2.47
C GLU A 152 -13.79 -6.54 1.51
N ASN A 153 -12.55 -6.72 1.06
CA ASN A 153 -11.84 -5.77 0.22
C ASN A 153 -11.09 -6.49 -0.92
N SER A 154 -10.44 -5.73 -1.79
CA SER A 154 -9.85 -6.30 -3.00
C SER A 154 -8.50 -5.72 -3.39
N ILE A 155 -7.70 -6.57 -4.05
CA ILE A 155 -6.59 -6.18 -4.92
C ILE A 155 -6.83 -6.80 -6.29
N THR A 156 -6.76 -5.98 -7.33
CA THR A 156 -6.81 -6.41 -8.73
C THR A 156 -5.53 -5.99 -9.43
N LEU A 157 -4.80 -6.97 -9.98
CA LEU A 157 -3.54 -6.74 -10.70
C LEU A 157 -3.66 -7.19 -12.15
N GLU A 158 -3.11 -6.39 -13.06
CA GLU A 158 -3.03 -6.70 -14.49
C GLU A 158 -1.64 -6.37 -15.00
N ASP A 159 -0.95 -7.38 -15.55
CA ASP A 159 0.41 -7.24 -16.06
C ASP A 159 1.40 -6.60 -15.07
N CYS A 160 1.33 -7.03 -13.82
CA CYS A 160 2.24 -6.57 -12.76
C CYS A 160 3.32 -7.61 -12.48
N TYR A 161 4.50 -7.13 -12.10
CA TYR A 161 5.61 -7.95 -11.62
C TYR A 161 5.74 -7.74 -10.13
N VAL A 162 5.36 -8.77 -9.36
CA VAL A 162 5.30 -8.71 -7.89
C VAL A 162 6.42 -9.56 -7.31
N THR A 163 7.21 -8.97 -6.42
CA THR A 163 8.33 -9.64 -5.74
C THR A 163 8.21 -9.45 -4.23
N GLY A 164 8.16 -10.56 -3.51
CA GLY A 164 8.21 -10.60 -2.04
C GLY A 164 9.53 -11.18 -1.56
N ASN A 165 10.25 -10.42 -0.74
CA ASN A 165 11.56 -10.79 -0.19
C ASN A 165 11.55 -10.90 1.34
N MET A 166 10.39 -11.22 1.92
CA MET A 166 10.27 -11.44 3.36
C MET A 166 11.17 -12.62 3.78
N SER A 167 12.06 -12.41 4.73
CA SER A 167 13.02 -13.43 5.21
C SER A 167 12.77 -13.87 6.64
N ASP A 168 12.02 -13.10 7.41
CA ASP A 168 11.62 -13.42 8.77
C ASP A 168 10.23 -12.80 9.06
N THR A 169 9.66 -13.09 10.23
CA THR A 169 8.31 -12.64 10.59
C THR A 169 8.28 -11.34 11.38
N LYS A 170 9.39 -10.61 11.46
CA LYS A 170 9.42 -9.32 12.16
C LYS A 170 8.53 -8.31 11.47
N GLY A 171 7.72 -7.64 12.27
CA GLY A 171 6.87 -6.57 11.77
C GLY A 171 5.84 -7.00 10.75
N THR A 172 5.40 -8.23 10.77
CA THR A 172 4.20 -8.68 10.07
C THR A 172 3.01 -8.77 11.03
N SER A 173 1.80 -8.67 10.51
CA SER A 173 0.58 -8.91 11.28
C SER A 173 0.38 -10.40 11.62
N SER A 174 1.12 -11.29 10.97
CA SER A 174 1.22 -12.70 11.34
C SER A 174 2.66 -13.03 11.76
N SER A 175 2.85 -13.52 12.96
CA SER A 175 4.15 -13.96 13.48
C SER A 175 4.39 -15.46 13.29
N GLU A 176 3.52 -16.15 12.58
CA GLU A 176 3.55 -17.62 12.52
C GLU A 176 4.45 -18.15 11.41
N ASN A 177 4.48 -17.46 10.26
CA ASN A 177 5.22 -17.93 9.09
C ASN A 177 5.67 -16.79 8.17
N VAL A 178 6.68 -17.07 7.39
CA VAL A 178 7.08 -16.20 6.28
C VAL A 178 6.14 -16.44 5.10
N HIS A 179 5.64 -15.38 4.48
CA HIS A 179 4.68 -15.46 3.37
C HIS A 179 4.78 -14.24 2.48
N ASN A 180 4.18 -14.32 1.30
CA ASN A 180 4.30 -13.28 0.27
C ASN A 180 3.00 -12.51 0.04
N VAL A 181 1.87 -13.19 0.06
CA VAL A 181 0.54 -12.57 -0.02
C VAL A 181 -0.26 -13.01 1.20
N MET A 182 -0.71 -12.03 2.00
CA MET A 182 -1.56 -12.29 3.15
C MET A 182 -2.96 -11.77 2.91
N ILE A 183 -3.95 -12.63 3.14
CA ILE A 183 -5.37 -12.30 3.02
C ILE A 183 -6.04 -12.72 4.33
N TYR A 184 -6.58 -11.75 5.07
CA TYR A 184 -7.00 -12.01 6.43
C TYR A 184 -8.09 -11.08 6.93
N GLN A 185 -8.68 -11.42 8.06
CA GLN A 185 -9.53 -10.51 8.85
C GLN A 185 -8.96 -10.43 10.27
N SER A 186 -8.55 -9.23 10.67
CA SER A 186 -7.93 -8.99 11.97
C SER A 186 -8.93 -8.81 13.11
N MET A 187 -10.20 -8.51 12.79
CA MET A 187 -11.24 -8.14 13.76
C MET A 187 -10.94 -6.83 14.52
N SER A 188 -10.04 -6.01 13.99
CA SER A 188 -9.69 -4.70 14.58
C SER A 188 -10.73 -3.61 14.32
N GLY A 189 -11.68 -3.86 13.42
CA GLY A 189 -12.64 -2.86 12.95
C GLY A 189 -12.10 -1.98 11.81
N ASP A 190 -10.93 -2.29 11.26
CA ASP A 190 -10.36 -1.59 10.11
C ASP A 190 -11.08 -1.94 8.81
N ALA A 191 -11.56 -3.17 8.70
CA ALA A 191 -12.27 -3.67 7.54
C ALA A 191 -13.52 -4.46 7.95
N ASP A 192 -14.55 -4.40 7.12
CA ASP A 192 -15.77 -5.20 7.29
C ASP A 192 -15.47 -6.68 7.04
N VAL A 193 -16.20 -7.54 7.74
CA VAL A 193 -16.13 -8.99 7.58
C VAL A 193 -16.87 -9.39 6.30
N GLY A 194 -16.23 -10.14 5.44
CA GLY A 194 -16.82 -10.62 4.20
C GLY A 194 -15.82 -11.37 3.34
N THR A 195 -16.13 -11.53 2.07
CA THR A 195 -15.23 -12.21 1.13
C THR A 195 -14.15 -11.27 0.63
N SER A 196 -12.89 -11.61 0.91
CA SER A 196 -11.74 -10.94 0.30
C SER A 196 -11.59 -11.38 -1.16
N VAL A 197 -11.22 -10.47 -2.05
CA VAL A 197 -11.07 -10.78 -3.49
C VAL A 197 -9.66 -10.41 -3.94
N PHE A 198 -8.95 -11.40 -4.45
CA PHE A 198 -7.67 -11.22 -5.14
C PHE A 198 -7.80 -11.70 -6.59
N SER A 199 -7.55 -10.82 -7.52
CA SER A 199 -7.56 -11.13 -8.95
C SER A 199 -6.27 -10.67 -9.60
N MET A 200 -5.58 -11.57 -10.31
CA MET A 200 -4.36 -11.24 -11.02
C MET A 200 -4.37 -11.86 -12.41
N THR A 201 -4.15 -11.04 -13.42
CA THR A 201 -4.07 -11.44 -14.83
C THR A 201 -2.71 -11.03 -15.39
N GLY A 202 -2.01 -11.97 -16.00
CA GLY A 202 -0.67 -11.75 -16.55
C GLY A 202 0.38 -11.45 -15.49
N GLY A 203 1.59 -11.14 -15.94
CA GLY A 203 2.70 -10.79 -15.06
C GLY A 203 3.28 -11.96 -14.27
N SER A 204 3.91 -11.64 -13.14
CA SER A 204 4.55 -12.64 -12.28
C SER A 204 4.36 -12.33 -10.80
N LEU A 205 4.36 -13.40 -10.00
CA LEU A 205 4.30 -13.34 -8.55
C LEU A 205 5.42 -14.21 -8.00
N VAL A 206 6.47 -13.60 -7.46
CA VAL A 206 7.69 -14.28 -7.04
C VAL A 206 7.93 -14.03 -5.55
N GLY A 207 8.18 -15.09 -4.80
CA GLY A 207 8.59 -15.05 -3.41
C GLY A 207 9.96 -15.65 -3.21
N SER A 208 10.81 -15.00 -2.41
CA SER A 208 12.15 -15.50 -2.07
C SER A 208 12.10 -16.70 -1.13
N SER A 209 11.08 -16.75 -0.25
CA SER A 209 10.89 -17.83 0.72
C SER A 209 9.46 -17.84 1.27
N GLY A 210 9.13 -18.86 2.04
CA GLY A 210 7.86 -18.98 2.73
C GLY A 210 6.68 -19.35 1.84
N ASP A 211 5.50 -19.22 2.38
CA ASP A 211 4.27 -19.50 1.66
C ASP A 211 3.98 -18.41 0.62
N MET A 212 3.53 -18.80 -0.56
CA MET A 212 3.09 -17.78 -1.54
C MET A 212 1.85 -17.07 -1.05
N PHE A 213 0.85 -17.80 -0.58
CA PHE A 213 -0.39 -17.27 -0.02
C PHE A 213 -0.59 -17.76 1.41
N TYR A 214 -0.92 -16.84 2.30
CA TYR A 214 -1.39 -17.12 3.64
C TYR A 214 -2.77 -16.49 3.83
N ILE A 215 -3.78 -17.33 3.97
CA ILE A 215 -5.18 -16.91 4.04
C ILE A 215 -5.74 -17.37 5.37
N THR A 216 -6.18 -16.42 6.21
CA THR A 216 -6.65 -16.75 7.56
C THR A 216 -7.83 -15.87 7.99
N ASN A 217 -8.78 -16.48 8.68
CA ASN A 217 -9.92 -15.82 9.31
C ASN A 217 -10.80 -15.00 8.33
N THR A 218 -10.85 -15.41 7.08
CA THR A 218 -11.70 -14.79 6.04
C THR A 218 -12.07 -15.80 4.97
N HIS A 219 -13.14 -15.53 4.22
CA HIS A 219 -13.35 -16.18 2.94
C HIS A 219 -12.59 -15.43 1.86
N CYS A 220 -12.01 -16.14 0.90
CA CYS A 220 -11.24 -15.55 -0.18
C CYS A 220 -11.66 -16.12 -1.53
N LEU A 221 -11.93 -15.22 -2.47
CA LEU A 221 -12.00 -15.55 -3.89
C LEU A 221 -10.67 -15.13 -4.52
N LEU A 222 -9.89 -16.14 -4.93
CA LEU A 222 -8.56 -15.96 -5.48
C LEU A 222 -8.55 -16.45 -6.93
N THR A 223 -8.26 -15.54 -7.86
CA THR A 223 -8.24 -15.85 -9.30
C THR A 223 -6.90 -15.46 -9.90
N LEU A 224 -6.24 -16.42 -10.54
CA LEU A 224 -4.98 -16.21 -11.27
C LEU A 224 -5.18 -16.64 -12.72
N SER A 225 -4.82 -15.77 -13.67
CA SER A 225 -4.92 -16.06 -15.10
C SER A 225 -3.66 -15.61 -15.83
N GLY A 226 -2.92 -16.56 -16.39
CA GLY A 226 -1.69 -16.27 -17.12
C GLY A 226 -0.57 -15.66 -16.28
N VAL A 227 -0.52 -15.99 -14.99
CA VAL A 227 0.48 -15.50 -14.03
C VAL A 227 1.61 -16.50 -13.91
N ASN A 228 2.85 -16.02 -13.98
CA ASN A 228 4.03 -16.82 -13.65
C ASN A 228 4.28 -16.76 -12.14
N ILE A 229 4.36 -17.91 -11.50
CA ILE A 229 4.63 -18.07 -10.06
C ILE A 229 5.94 -18.82 -9.84
#